data_1f02b76b61478562e0832b112979b4be
#
_entry.id   1f02b76b61478562e0832b112979b4be
#
_cell.length_a   1.000
_cell.length_b   1.000
_cell.length_c   1.000
_cell.angle_alpha   90.00
_cell.angle_beta   90.00
_cell.angle_gamma   90.00
#
_symmetry.space_group_name_H-M   'P 1'
#
loop_
_entity.id
_entity.type
_entity.pdbx_description
1 polymer ?
#
loop_
_entity_poly.entity_id
_entity_poly.type
_entity_poly.pdbx_seq_one_letter_code
_entity_poly.pdbx_strand_id
1 'polypeptide(L)'
;FAPVINLAGLKNVRESFKKIWEPEHRLVLVTGNAKISSGKNDPKDIILSSFNKSRNVKVLPQFEKKSVTFPYLPEPEEKGRIIAKKRIDDLKIVQVDFENGVRLNIKKTDFKADEVKVLVAFGSGRSAEPSDKAGLAELSETVINESGLGSLEKDDVERALAGKNTGVFFEIDEDKFSLNGISVTKEIELLFQLLYAHLIDPGYRENAYNLSIKRFEQKYKALSSSIDGALMLSGRRFLAGGDSRFGLPLFDELKKMTLEDIRSWIDSPLKHGRLEVSVVGDFDIDLMIDIVSKYLGSLPARRGFERSKRSDLPEFPAAQFLTIEVPTKINKGIVIVAYPSEDLWDINRSRRLSVLAEIVSDRLRENIREKLGAVYSAFAFNSPRRAYPGYGVFYSMAYIDPGQAGLIESQIKKIASDISKNGVTQEELKRALKPTLTSIKEMLGKNSYWLGTVLSQSLIYPQQLQWSRTILQDYASISVDEVSSLAKKYLDNSKAATIVIKPVDKK
;
A
#
# COMPACT_ATOMS: atom_id res chain seq x y z
N PHE A 1 28.55 16.63 16.37
CA PHE A 1 27.15 16.92 16.78
C PHE A 1 26.77 16.20 18.08
N ALA A 2 27.01 14.89 18.22
CA ALA A 2 26.62 14.11 19.39
C ALA A 2 27.08 14.69 20.75
N PRO A 3 28.34 15.14 20.94
CA PRO A 3 28.77 15.71 22.21
C PRO A 3 28.00 16.98 22.61
N VAL A 4 27.59 17.79 21.64
CA VAL A 4 26.85 19.04 21.88
C VAL A 4 25.40 18.76 22.28
N ILE A 5 24.79 17.73 21.65
CA ILE A 5 23.41 17.30 21.98
C ILE A 5 23.34 16.74 23.40
N ASN A 6 24.33 15.96 23.81
CA ASN A 6 24.39 15.36 25.15
C ASN A 6 24.60 16.39 26.26
N LEU A 7 25.09 17.58 25.93
CA LEU A 7 25.27 18.71 26.88
C LEU A 7 24.07 19.68 26.91
N ALA A 8 23.10 19.49 25.99
CA ALA A 8 21.90 20.33 25.92
C ALA A 8 20.92 19.98 27.05
N GLY A 9 21.04 20.63 28.18
CA GLY A 9 20.08 20.53 29.27
C GLY A 9 18.78 21.29 28.97
N LEU A 10 17.70 20.98 29.71
CA LEU A 10 16.38 21.61 29.60
C LEU A 10 16.43 23.15 29.64
N LYS A 11 17.34 23.72 30.47
CA LYS A 11 17.56 25.15 30.56
C LYS A 11 18.02 25.76 29.25
N ASN A 12 18.99 25.14 28.59
CA ASN A 12 19.54 25.60 27.31
C ASN A 12 18.50 25.56 26.18
N VAL A 13 17.71 24.48 26.15
CA VAL A 13 16.60 24.33 25.19
C VAL A 13 15.56 25.43 25.41
N ARG A 14 15.18 25.69 26.68
CA ARG A 14 14.19 26.71 27.02
C ARG A 14 14.68 28.13 26.69
N GLU A 15 15.95 28.45 26.94
CA GLU A 15 16.54 29.73 26.59
C GLU A 15 16.63 29.96 25.08
N SER A 16 17.05 28.92 24.33
CA SER A 16 17.05 28.93 22.86
C SER A 16 15.66 29.12 22.30
N PHE A 17 14.66 28.36 22.84
CA PHE A 17 13.27 28.50 22.44
C PHE A 17 12.74 29.92 22.69
N LYS A 18 13.02 30.52 23.85
CA LYS A 18 12.62 31.90 24.16
C LYS A 18 13.19 32.91 23.16
N LYS A 19 14.48 32.75 22.78
CA LYS A 19 15.14 33.62 21.78
C LYS A 19 14.50 33.51 20.40
N ILE A 20 14.22 32.28 19.95
CA ILE A 20 13.62 32.02 18.63
C ILE A 20 12.15 32.47 18.61
N TRP A 21 11.46 32.37 19.76
CA TRP A 21 10.03 32.67 19.90
C TRP A 21 9.76 34.16 20.21
N GLU A 22 10.58 35.06 19.68
CA GLU A 22 10.37 36.51 19.85
C GLU A 22 9.24 37.03 18.95
N PRO A 23 8.31 37.87 19.50
CA PRO A 23 7.14 38.35 18.76
C PRO A 23 7.48 39.18 17.52
N GLU A 24 8.60 39.91 17.56
CA GLU A 24 8.94 40.89 16.53
C GLU A 24 9.48 40.28 15.23
N HIS A 25 9.90 39.03 15.28
CA HIS A 25 10.44 38.30 14.11
C HIS A 25 9.49 37.23 13.55
N ARG A 26 8.17 37.48 13.56
CA ARG A 26 7.19 36.50 13.14
C ARG A 26 6.51 36.88 11.85
N LEU A 27 6.33 35.82 11.01
CA LEU A 27 5.40 35.86 9.89
C LEU A 27 4.14 35.06 10.29
N VAL A 28 2.97 35.70 10.19
CA VAL A 28 1.66 35.01 10.36
C VAL A 28 1.08 34.82 8.98
N LEU A 29 1.02 33.58 8.52
CA LEU A 29 0.43 33.19 7.25
C LEU A 29 -0.89 32.45 7.51
N VAL A 30 -1.98 32.93 6.92
CA VAL A 30 -3.29 32.27 6.95
C VAL A 30 -3.66 31.89 5.52
N THR A 31 -3.87 30.59 5.28
CA THR A 31 -4.30 30.06 3.99
C THR A 31 -5.62 29.30 4.15
N GLY A 32 -6.52 29.42 3.20
CA GLY A 32 -7.79 28.69 3.21
C GLY A 32 -8.90 29.41 2.46
N ASN A 33 -10.07 28.78 2.40
CA ASN A 33 -11.28 29.30 1.76
C ASN A 33 -12.15 30.20 2.67
N ALA A 34 -11.65 30.55 3.85
CA ALA A 34 -12.36 31.38 4.80
C ALA A 34 -12.45 32.83 4.30
N LYS A 35 -13.65 33.36 4.19
CA LYS A 35 -13.87 34.80 4.00
C LYS A 35 -13.76 35.45 5.37
N ILE A 36 -12.60 36.05 5.66
CA ILE A 36 -12.41 36.83 6.88
C ILE A 36 -12.99 38.22 6.61
N SER A 37 -14.25 38.41 7.00
CA SER A 37 -14.90 39.73 6.90
C SER A 37 -15.61 40.06 8.20
N SER A 38 -15.31 41.18 8.80
CA SER A 38 -16.13 41.77 9.86
C SER A 38 -16.27 43.27 9.62
N GLY A 39 -17.28 43.62 8.82
CA GLY A 39 -17.63 45.02 8.59
C GLY A 39 -16.49 45.87 8.02
N LYS A 40 -16.04 46.87 8.75
CA LYS A 40 -14.99 47.83 8.30
C LYS A 40 -13.55 47.43 8.64
N ASN A 41 -13.30 46.28 9.27
CA ASN A 41 -11.94 45.89 9.71
C ASN A 41 -11.19 45.13 8.59
N ASP A 42 -9.91 45.47 8.42
CA ASP A 42 -9.01 44.78 7.53
C ASP A 42 -8.83 43.32 8.01
N PRO A 43 -8.91 42.31 7.14
CA PRO A 43 -8.61 40.90 7.45
C PRO A 43 -7.26 40.73 8.19
N LYS A 44 -6.25 41.51 7.83
CA LYS A 44 -4.94 41.52 8.49
C LYS A 44 -5.05 41.88 9.99
N ASP A 45 -5.84 42.88 10.32
CA ASP A 45 -5.99 43.34 11.72
C ASP A 45 -6.75 42.32 12.54
N ILE A 46 -7.73 41.65 11.94
CA ILE A 46 -8.49 40.57 12.59
C ILE A 46 -7.57 39.39 12.90
N ILE A 47 -6.73 38.98 11.94
CA ILE A 47 -5.78 37.88 12.09
C ILE A 47 -4.76 38.22 13.21
N LEU A 48 -4.15 39.40 13.15
CA LEU A 48 -3.17 39.85 14.14
C LEU A 48 -3.78 39.99 15.52
N SER A 49 -4.99 40.52 15.63
CA SER A 49 -5.73 40.63 16.90
C SER A 49 -6.01 39.26 17.49
N SER A 50 -6.49 38.31 16.69
CA SER A 50 -6.77 36.95 17.12
C SER A 50 -5.50 36.22 17.54
N PHE A 51 -4.41 36.38 16.79
CA PHE A 51 -3.10 35.84 17.11
C PHE A 51 -2.59 36.39 18.45
N ASN A 52 -2.66 37.72 18.66
CA ASN A 52 -2.21 38.37 19.90
C ASN A 52 -3.08 37.97 21.09
N LYS A 53 -4.39 37.82 20.92
CA LYS A 53 -5.30 37.31 21.95
C LYS A 53 -4.96 35.89 22.37
N SER A 54 -4.67 35.00 21.42
CA SER A 54 -4.31 33.61 21.70
C SER A 54 -3.06 33.47 22.58
N ARG A 55 -2.13 34.43 22.51
CA ARG A 55 -0.90 34.45 23.31
C ARG A 55 -1.14 34.75 24.78
N ASN A 56 -2.22 35.42 25.10
CA ASN A 56 -2.60 35.78 26.46
C ASN A 56 -3.51 34.72 27.13
N VAL A 57 -3.83 33.67 26.42
CA VAL A 57 -4.60 32.56 26.99
C VAL A 57 -3.70 31.79 27.96
N LYS A 58 -4.16 31.65 29.21
CA LYS A 58 -3.46 30.87 30.23
C LYS A 58 -3.46 29.39 29.81
N VAL A 59 -2.29 28.88 29.46
CA VAL A 59 -2.10 27.45 29.16
C VAL A 59 -2.03 26.70 30.49
N LEU A 60 -2.92 25.78 30.71
CA LEU A 60 -2.83 24.85 31.84
C LEU A 60 -1.69 23.86 31.58
N PRO A 61 -0.93 23.48 32.64
CA PRO A 61 0.06 22.40 32.49
C PRO A 61 -0.64 21.14 31.95
N GLN A 62 -0.03 20.51 30.98
CA GLN A 62 -0.50 19.17 30.56
C GLN A 62 -0.35 18.23 31.78
N PHE A 63 -1.41 17.48 32.06
CA PHE A 63 -1.28 16.38 33.01
C PHE A 63 -0.21 15.43 32.49
N GLU A 64 0.82 15.18 33.29
CA GLU A 64 1.80 14.16 32.99
C GLU A 64 1.06 12.78 33.04
N LYS A 65 0.69 12.29 31.86
CA LYS A 65 0.27 10.92 31.74
C LYS A 65 1.49 10.03 32.09
N LYS A 66 1.30 9.02 32.90
CA LYS A 66 2.37 8.06 33.24
C LYS A 66 3.04 7.57 31.94
N SER A 67 4.36 7.60 31.90
CA SER A 67 5.10 7.04 30.78
C SER A 67 4.87 5.51 30.75
N VAL A 68 4.44 5.03 29.59
CA VAL A 68 4.31 3.60 29.34
C VAL A 68 5.63 3.11 28.77
N THR A 69 6.08 1.95 29.25
CA THR A 69 7.28 1.28 28.73
C THR A 69 6.89 -0.09 28.19
N PHE A 70 7.58 -0.55 27.17
CA PHE A 70 7.45 -1.92 26.69
C PHE A 70 8.44 -2.86 27.42
N PRO A 71 8.07 -4.12 27.70
CA PRO A 71 6.75 -4.72 27.45
C PRO A 71 5.68 -4.16 28.41
N TYR A 72 4.49 -3.82 27.88
CA TYR A 72 3.36 -3.44 28.72
C TYR A 72 2.44 -4.62 29.04
N LEU A 73 2.53 -5.69 28.27
CA LEU A 73 1.87 -6.97 28.53
C LEU A 73 2.85 -7.91 29.20
N PRO A 74 2.34 -8.88 30.01
CA PRO A 74 3.16 -9.96 30.51
C PRO A 74 3.86 -10.68 29.36
N GLU A 75 5.14 -10.92 29.52
CA GLU A 75 5.90 -11.71 28.55
C GLU A 75 5.54 -13.18 28.67
N PRO A 76 5.56 -13.94 27.55
CA PRO A 76 5.36 -15.38 27.60
C PRO A 76 6.42 -16.09 28.49
N GLU A 77 5.98 -16.92 29.40
CA GLU A 77 6.86 -17.65 30.31
C GLU A 77 7.61 -18.77 29.59
N GLU A 78 6.94 -19.45 28.65
CA GLU A 78 7.48 -20.54 27.89
C GLU A 78 7.68 -20.19 26.41
N LYS A 79 8.76 -20.69 25.83
CA LYS A 79 9.03 -20.56 24.40
C LYS A 79 8.27 -21.62 23.60
N GLY A 80 7.83 -21.28 22.42
CA GLY A 80 7.22 -22.23 21.51
C GLY A 80 8.20 -23.30 21.03
N ARG A 81 7.73 -24.53 20.92
CA ARG A 81 8.54 -25.67 20.48
C ARG A 81 8.74 -25.65 18.96
N ILE A 82 10.00 -25.75 18.54
CA ILE A 82 10.36 -25.91 17.12
C ILE A 82 10.16 -27.39 16.74
N ILE A 83 9.43 -27.64 15.65
CA ILE A 83 9.18 -28.99 15.13
C ILE A 83 9.95 -29.28 13.82
N ALA A 84 10.36 -28.22 13.09
CA ALA A 84 11.19 -28.37 11.91
C ALA A 84 12.06 -27.12 11.67
N LYS A 85 13.28 -27.34 11.16
CA LYS A 85 14.18 -26.27 10.68
C LYS A 85 14.77 -26.70 9.33
N LYS A 86 14.60 -25.89 8.30
CA LYS A 86 15.09 -26.15 6.93
C LYS A 86 15.91 -24.98 6.44
N ARG A 87 17.01 -25.26 5.73
CA ARG A 87 17.80 -24.25 5.02
C ARG A 87 17.58 -24.35 3.52
N ILE A 88 17.55 -23.23 2.86
CA ILE A 88 17.53 -23.07 1.41
C ILE A 88 18.81 -22.30 1.08
N ASP A 89 19.89 -23.04 0.88
CA ASP A 89 21.26 -22.49 0.90
C ASP A 89 21.53 -21.52 -0.23
N ASP A 90 21.05 -21.82 -1.43
CA ASP A 90 21.21 -20.97 -2.62
C ASP A 90 20.53 -19.59 -2.48
N LEU A 91 19.43 -19.51 -1.73
CA LEU A 91 18.74 -18.26 -1.42
C LEU A 91 19.15 -17.67 -0.06
N LYS A 92 19.96 -18.37 0.71
CA LYS A 92 20.33 -18.02 2.10
C LYS A 92 19.09 -17.76 2.96
N ILE A 93 18.10 -18.66 2.89
CA ILE A 93 16.85 -18.60 3.65
C ILE A 93 16.85 -19.71 4.69
N VAL A 94 16.40 -19.40 5.89
CA VAL A 94 16.10 -20.38 6.94
C VAL A 94 14.60 -20.37 7.19
N GLN A 95 13.99 -21.55 7.20
CA GLN A 95 12.59 -21.74 7.53
C GLN A 95 12.48 -22.53 8.83
N VAL A 96 11.61 -22.09 9.73
CA VAL A 96 11.36 -22.74 11.03
C VAL A 96 9.86 -22.92 11.20
N ASP A 97 9.43 -24.15 11.54
CA ASP A 97 8.05 -24.44 11.88
C ASP A 97 7.93 -24.62 13.39
N PHE A 98 6.94 -23.95 13.98
CA PHE A 98 6.59 -24.11 15.39
C PHE A 98 5.37 -25.03 15.56
N GLU A 99 5.32 -25.71 16.69
CA GLU A 99 4.23 -26.66 17.02
C GLU A 99 2.85 -26.01 17.00
N ASN A 100 2.76 -24.73 17.35
CA ASN A 100 1.52 -23.97 17.32
C ASN A 100 1.03 -23.60 15.90
N GLY A 101 1.74 -23.99 14.84
CA GLY A 101 1.39 -23.73 13.44
C GLY A 101 1.96 -22.45 12.85
N VAL A 102 2.76 -21.69 13.61
CA VAL A 102 3.50 -20.53 13.09
C VAL A 102 4.65 -21.01 12.20
N ARG A 103 4.80 -20.39 11.00
CA ARG A 103 5.97 -20.53 10.12
C ARG A 103 6.80 -19.27 10.19
N LEU A 104 8.11 -19.42 10.37
CA LEU A 104 9.10 -18.34 10.30
C LEU A 104 10.00 -18.53 9.08
N ASN A 105 10.08 -17.54 8.22
CA ASN A 105 11.00 -17.42 7.10
C ASN A 105 12.03 -16.33 7.42
N ILE A 106 13.31 -16.67 7.39
CA ILE A 106 14.42 -15.76 7.75
C ILE A 106 15.35 -15.59 6.57
N LYS A 107 15.68 -14.35 6.23
CA LYS A 107 16.79 -14.02 5.35
C LYS A 107 17.64 -12.92 5.95
N LYS A 108 18.81 -13.31 6.47
CA LYS A 108 19.82 -12.34 6.87
C LYS A 108 20.44 -11.70 5.62
N THR A 109 20.59 -10.38 5.63
CA THR A 109 21.19 -9.59 4.55
C THR A 109 22.10 -8.51 5.11
N ASP A 110 23.01 -8.03 4.27
CA ASP A 110 23.87 -6.88 4.48
C ASP A 110 23.53 -5.69 3.55
N PHE A 111 22.33 -5.72 2.93
CA PHE A 111 21.91 -4.71 1.96
C PHE A 111 21.79 -3.32 2.57
N LYS A 112 21.40 -3.26 3.83
CA LYS A 112 21.35 -2.04 4.62
C LYS A 112 21.65 -2.37 6.07
N ALA A 113 22.72 -1.81 6.56
CA ALA A 113 23.14 -1.99 7.95
C ALA A 113 22.04 -1.51 8.92
N ASP A 114 21.91 -2.23 10.01
CA ASP A 114 21.00 -1.91 11.11
C ASP A 114 19.51 -1.78 10.70
N GLU A 115 19.09 -2.42 9.59
CA GLU A 115 17.68 -2.47 9.17
C GLU A 115 17.13 -3.88 9.36
N VAL A 116 16.01 -3.96 10.08
CA VAL A 116 15.22 -5.19 10.25
C VAL A 116 13.80 -4.93 9.82
N LYS A 117 13.29 -5.76 8.92
CA LYS A 117 11.91 -5.73 8.45
C LYS A 117 11.22 -7.04 8.73
N VAL A 118 10.00 -6.96 9.24
CA VAL A 118 9.16 -8.11 9.56
C VAL A 118 7.80 -7.96 8.88
N LEU A 119 7.28 -9.05 8.39
CA LEU A 119 5.90 -9.15 7.89
C LEU A 119 5.27 -10.40 8.49
N VAL A 120 4.19 -10.22 9.24
CA VAL A 120 3.36 -11.31 9.79
C VAL A 120 2.09 -11.37 8.96
N ALA A 121 1.98 -12.38 8.08
CA ALA A 121 0.84 -12.59 7.21
C ALA A 121 -0.16 -13.59 7.82
N PHE A 122 -1.45 -13.30 7.71
CA PHE A 122 -2.55 -14.18 8.15
C PHE A 122 -3.84 -13.91 7.37
N GLY A 123 -4.82 -14.80 7.48
CA GLY A 123 -6.13 -14.62 6.87
C GLY A 123 -6.12 -14.57 5.33
N SER A 124 -7.17 -14.00 4.76
CA SER A 124 -7.40 -13.94 3.30
C SER A 124 -7.51 -12.52 2.74
N GLY A 125 -7.34 -11.49 3.57
CA GLY A 125 -7.40 -10.11 3.14
C GLY A 125 -8.72 -9.72 2.49
N ARG A 126 -8.66 -8.76 1.58
CA ARG A 126 -9.82 -8.22 0.86
C ARG A 126 -10.59 -9.28 0.05
N SER A 127 -9.94 -10.35 -0.41
CA SER A 127 -10.64 -11.41 -1.16
C SER A 127 -11.77 -12.07 -0.35
N ALA A 128 -11.71 -11.98 0.98
CA ALA A 128 -12.75 -12.45 1.90
C ALA A 128 -13.70 -11.34 2.38
N GLU A 129 -13.61 -10.13 1.83
CA GLU A 129 -14.52 -9.03 2.18
C GLU A 129 -15.96 -9.40 1.83
N PRO A 130 -16.93 -9.26 2.76
CA PRO A 130 -18.33 -9.55 2.48
C PRO A 130 -18.88 -8.65 1.36
N SER A 131 -19.68 -9.22 0.45
CA SER A 131 -20.19 -8.48 -0.72
C SER A 131 -21.13 -7.34 -0.37
N ASP A 132 -21.82 -7.46 0.76
CA ASP A 132 -22.71 -6.45 1.32
C ASP A 132 -22.01 -5.39 2.19
N LYS A 133 -20.67 -5.52 2.38
CA LYS A 133 -19.85 -4.62 3.19
C LYS A 133 -18.65 -4.08 2.42
N ALA A 134 -18.91 -3.60 1.21
CA ALA A 134 -17.87 -2.99 0.37
C ALA A 134 -17.16 -1.84 1.09
N GLY A 135 -15.82 -1.87 1.07
CA GLY A 135 -14.95 -0.88 1.76
C GLY A 135 -14.68 -1.18 3.22
N LEU A 136 -15.12 -2.35 3.72
CA LEU A 136 -14.79 -2.80 5.09
C LEU A 136 -13.28 -2.93 5.26
N ALA A 137 -12.56 -3.33 4.22
CA ALA A 137 -11.11 -3.45 4.25
C ALA A 137 -10.43 -2.10 4.53
N GLU A 138 -10.76 -1.04 3.77
CA GLU A 138 -10.19 0.29 3.97
C GLU A 138 -10.56 0.89 5.32
N LEU A 139 -11.80 0.71 5.74
CA LEU A 139 -12.25 1.20 7.05
C LEU A 139 -11.53 0.48 8.18
N SER A 140 -11.44 -0.86 8.11
CA SER A 140 -10.77 -1.69 9.11
C SER A 140 -9.29 -1.35 9.26
N GLU A 141 -8.56 -1.24 8.14
CA GLU A 141 -7.15 -0.86 8.16
C GLU A 141 -6.93 0.48 8.86
N THR A 142 -7.77 1.47 8.53
CA THR A 142 -7.67 2.81 9.13
C THR A 142 -8.01 2.77 10.63
N VAL A 143 -9.10 2.11 11.01
CA VAL A 143 -9.56 2.07 12.41
C VAL A 143 -8.58 1.32 13.30
N ILE A 144 -8.04 0.19 12.86
CA ILE A 144 -7.08 -0.59 13.64
C ILE A 144 -5.81 0.21 13.89
N ASN A 145 -5.25 0.86 12.84
CA ASN A 145 -4.06 1.69 12.99
C ASN A 145 -4.27 2.95 13.85
N GLU A 146 -5.50 3.46 13.95
CA GLU A 146 -5.85 4.60 14.80
C GLU A 146 -6.26 4.17 16.22
N SER A 147 -6.58 2.89 16.46
CA SER A 147 -7.07 2.42 17.75
C SER A 147 -5.97 2.17 18.79
N GLY A 148 -4.70 2.06 18.38
CA GLY A 148 -3.63 1.66 19.27
C GLY A 148 -3.76 0.19 19.73
N LEU A 149 -3.44 -0.07 21.01
CA LEU A 149 -3.50 -1.41 21.62
C LEU A 149 -4.57 -1.44 22.71
N GLY A 150 -4.95 -2.58 23.22
CA GLY A 150 -6.08 -2.75 24.14
C GLY A 150 -6.17 -1.74 25.26
N SER A 151 -5.14 -1.60 26.11
CA SER A 151 -5.10 -0.62 27.19
C SER A 151 -4.39 0.71 26.81
N LEU A 152 -3.75 0.80 25.62
CA LEU A 152 -2.97 1.95 25.18
C LEU A 152 -3.63 2.62 23.97
N GLU A 153 -4.00 3.89 24.11
CA GLU A 153 -4.40 4.70 22.96
C GLU A 153 -3.21 4.89 22.01
N LYS A 154 -3.48 5.24 20.76
CA LYS A 154 -2.43 5.50 19.75
C LYS A 154 -1.37 6.47 20.25
N ASP A 155 -1.79 7.59 20.86
CA ASP A 155 -0.87 8.60 21.41
C ASP A 155 0.00 8.04 22.55
N ASP A 156 -0.52 7.07 23.33
CA ASP A 156 0.24 6.42 24.39
C ASP A 156 1.32 5.51 23.81
N VAL A 157 0.98 4.76 22.74
CA VAL A 157 1.95 3.95 21.98
C VAL A 157 3.02 4.82 21.34
N GLU A 158 2.63 5.92 20.67
CA GLU A 158 3.58 6.85 20.05
C GLU A 158 4.53 7.48 21.08
N ARG A 159 4.02 7.83 22.26
CA ARG A 159 4.88 8.34 23.35
C ARG A 159 5.84 7.29 23.89
N ALA A 160 5.39 6.04 24.06
CA ALA A 160 6.23 4.95 24.51
C ALA A 160 7.36 4.62 23.52
N LEU A 161 7.10 4.86 22.23
CA LEU A 161 8.06 4.66 21.15
C LEU A 161 8.87 5.91 20.80
N ALA A 162 8.68 7.03 21.51
CA ALA A 162 9.43 8.26 21.24
C ALA A 162 10.96 8.02 21.37
N GLY A 163 11.71 8.35 20.31
CA GLY A 163 13.15 8.10 20.22
C GLY A 163 13.55 6.68 19.85
N LYS A 164 12.59 5.81 19.52
CA LYS A 164 12.80 4.48 18.95
C LYS A 164 12.66 4.52 17.43
N ASN A 165 13.37 3.60 16.76
CA ASN A 165 13.27 3.37 15.32
C ASN A 165 12.45 2.11 15.02
N THR A 166 11.46 1.84 15.84
CA THR A 166 10.64 0.64 15.80
C THR A 166 9.18 1.01 15.70
N GLY A 167 8.45 0.32 14.83
CA GLY A 167 7.02 0.50 14.65
C GLY A 167 6.37 -0.68 13.97
N VAL A 168 5.06 -0.83 14.19
CA VAL A 168 4.20 -1.84 13.57
C VAL A 168 2.97 -1.14 13.00
N PHE A 169 2.54 -1.55 11.81
CA PHE A 169 1.30 -1.11 11.22
C PHE A 169 0.55 -2.29 10.59
N PHE A 170 -0.76 -2.22 10.64
CA PHE A 170 -1.66 -3.21 10.04
C PHE A 170 -2.01 -2.82 8.60
N GLU A 171 -2.04 -3.80 7.71
CA GLU A 171 -2.36 -3.61 6.29
C GLU A 171 -3.26 -4.74 5.79
N ILE A 172 -4.16 -4.41 4.88
CA ILE A 172 -5.08 -5.36 4.24
C ILE A 172 -4.82 -5.41 2.74
N ASP A 173 -4.12 -6.46 2.32
CA ASP A 173 -3.88 -6.77 0.90
C ASP A 173 -5.05 -7.53 0.27
N GLU A 174 -4.93 -7.85 -1.01
CA GLU A 174 -5.94 -8.65 -1.71
C GLU A 174 -6.11 -10.04 -1.10
N ASP A 175 -5.04 -10.69 -0.66
CA ASP A 175 -5.00 -12.11 -0.28
C ASP A 175 -4.51 -12.37 1.16
N LYS A 176 -4.29 -11.33 1.95
CA LYS A 176 -3.87 -11.45 3.35
C LYS A 176 -4.17 -10.20 4.16
N PHE A 177 -4.25 -10.39 5.47
CA PHE A 177 -3.98 -9.36 6.46
C PHE A 177 -2.51 -9.44 6.83
N SER A 178 -1.90 -8.31 7.16
CA SER A 178 -0.51 -8.31 7.61
C SER A 178 -0.25 -7.29 8.71
N LEU A 179 0.65 -7.66 9.64
CA LEU A 179 1.34 -6.72 10.51
C LEU A 179 2.73 -6.51 9.94
N ASN A 180 3.02 -5.29 9.54
CA ASN A 180 4.30 -4.89 8.97
C ASN A 180 5.12 -4.18 10.04
N GLY A 181 6.29 -4.73 10.35
CA GLY A 181 7.22 -4.22 11.34
C GLY A 181 8.51 -3.71 10.72
N ILE A 182 9.00 -2.60 11.26
CA ILE A 182 10.33 -2.07 10.95
C ILE A 182 11.07 -1.77 12.24
N SER A 183 12.35 -2.06 12.29
CA SER A 183 13.19 -1.81 13.45
C SER A 183 14.66 -1.67 13.08
N VAL A 184 15.46 -1.29 14.05
CA VAL A 184 16.92 -1.41 14.04
C VAL A 184 17.34 -2.64 14.83
N THR A 185 18.53 -3.17 14.56
CA THR A 185 19.01 -4.43 15.13
C THR A 185 18.94 -4.48 16.68
N LYS A 186 19.29 -3.39 17.35
CA LYS A 186 19.27 -3.30 18.83
C LYS A 186 17.85 -3.25 19.45
N GLU A 187 16.81 -3.04 18.63
CA GLU A 187 15.43 -2.88 19.08
C GLU A 187 14.51 -4.03 18.59
N ILE A 188 15.09 -5.15 18.13
CA ILE A 188 14.35 -6.32 17.60
C ILE A 188 13.37 -6.86 18.64
N GLU A 189 13.78 -6.97 19.91
CA GLU A 189 12.91 -7.49 20.97
C GLU A 189 11.68 -6.57 21.16
N LEU A 190 11.86 -5.26 21.18
CA LEU A 190 10.76 -4.27 21.20
C LEU A 190 9.81 -4.47 20.01
N LEU A 191 10.34 -4.74 18.82
CA LEU A 191 9.51 -5.01 17.64
C LEU A 191 8.59 -6.22 17.86
N PHE A 192 9.13 -7.31 18.43
CA PHE A 192 8.33 -8.51 18.67
C PHE A 192 7.38 -8.38 19.88
N GLN A 193 7.69 -7.56 20.86
CA GLN A 193 6.75 -7.15 21.90
C GLN A 193 5.54 -6.39 21.31
N LEU A 194 5.79 -5.48 20.35
CA LEU A 194 4.73 -4.78 19.64
C LEU A 194 3.88 -5.71 18.77
N LEU A 195 4.52 -6.58 17.98
CA LEU A 195 3.81 -7.57 17.15
C LEU A 195 2.95 -8.50 18.00
N TYR A 196 3.48 -8.97 19.11
CA TYR A 196 2.75 -9.77 20.09
C TYR A 196 1.54 -9.03 20.63
N ALA A 197 1.73 -7.78 21.04
CA ALA A 197 0.64 -6.95 21.56
C ALA A 197 -0.46 -6.72 20.50
N HIS A 198 -0.11 -6.45 19.26
CA HIS A 198 -1.10 -6.32 18.18
C HIS A 198 -1.89 -7.62 17.91
N LEU A 199 -1.28 -8.78 18.13
CA LEU A 199 -1.93 -10.08 17.91
C LEU A 199 -2.87 -10.49 19.04
N ILE A 200 -2.55 -10.15 20.29
CA ILE A 200 -3.31 -10.62 21.45
C ILE A 200 -4.19 -9.55 22.10
N ASP A 201 -3.83 -8.28 21.96
CA ASP A 201 -4.51 -7.15 22.60
C ASP A 201 -4.72 -5.98 21.64
N PRO A 202 -5.36 -6.20 20.44
CA PRO A 202 -5.65 -5.13 19.51
C PRO A 202 -6.65 -4.14 20.08
N GLY A 203 -6.44 -2.85 19.79
CA GLY A 203 -7.41 -1.80 20.14
C GLY A 203 -8.57 -1.77 19.14
N TYR A 204 -9.80 -1.65 19.66
CA TYR A 204 -11.00 -1.35 18.88
C TYR A 204 -11.74 -0.22 19.59
N ARG A 205 -11.47 1.04 19.18
CA ARG A 205 -11.96 2.21 19.90
C ARG A 205 -12.95 3.03 19.10
N GLU A 206 -14.04 3.40 19.78
CA GLU A 206 -15.09 4.23 19.21
C GLU A 206 -14.57 5.60 18.75
N ASN A 207 -13.66 6.22 19.51
CA ASN A 207 -13.05 7.48 19.12
C ASN A 207 -12.18 7.36 17.85
N ALA A 208 -11.45 6.24 17.68
CA ALA A 208 -10.67 5.96 16.47
C ALA A 208 -11.58 5.70 15.27
N TYR A 209 -12.67 4.97 15.45
CA TYR A 209 -13.70 4.77 14.44
C TYR A 209 -14.33 6.11 13.99
N ASN A 210 -14.77 6.92 14.94
CA ASN A 210 -15.38 8.23 14.64
C ASN A 210 -14.40 9.18 13.94
N LEU A 211 -13.11 9.16 14.32
CA LEU A 211 -12.06 9.92 13.65
C LEU A 211 -11.85 9.41 12.22
N SER A 212 -11.83 8.10 12.03
CA SER A 212 -11.67 7.47 10.71
C SER A 212 -12.82 7.85 9.77
N ILE A 213 -14.08 7.79 10.23
CA ILE A 213 -15.24 8.22 9.43
C ILE A 213 -15.11 9.69 9.00
N LYS A 214 -14.71 10.60 9.90
CA LYS A 214 -14.48 12.02 9.55
C LYS A 214 -13.37 12.19 8.51
N ARG A 215 -12.27 11.43 8.61
CA ARG A 215 -11.18 11.43 7.62
C ARG A 215 -11.63 10.88 6.28
N PHE A 216 -12.44 9.81 6.28
CA PHE A 216 -13.06 9.29 5.06
C PHE A 216 -13.99 10.31 4.42
N GLU A 217 -14.81 11.04 5.18
CA GLU A 217 -15.64 12.10 4.62
C GLU A 217 -14.81 13.15 3.86
N GLN A 218 -13.69 13.60 4.46
CA GLN A 218 -12.78 14.54 3.80
C GLN A 218 -12.10 13.91 2.57
N LYS A 219 -11.65 12.65 2.68
CA LYS A 219 -11.06 11.89 1.56
C LYS A 219 -12.04 11.78 0.40
N TYR A 220 -13.30 11.43 0.65
CA TYR A 220 -14.32 11.32 -0.39
C TYR A 220 -14.63 12.66 -1.05
N LYS A 221 -14.68 13.76 -0.30
CA LYS A 221 -14.82 15.12 -0.87
C LYS A 221 -13.67 15.45 -1.83
N ALA A 222 -12.44 15.07 -1.46
CA ALA A 222 -11.29 15.27 -2.33
C ALA A 222 -11.31 14.34 -3.55
N LEU A 223 -11.64 13.06 -3.38
CA LEU A 223 -11.72 12.08 -4.46
C LEU A 223 -12.84 12.42 -5.47
N SER A 224 -14.02 12.82 -4.99
CA SER A 224 -15.15 13.15 -5.86
C SER A 224 -14.95 14.41 -6.70
N SER A 225 -13.95 15.23 -6.39
CA SER A 225 -13.59 16.45 -7.13
C SER A 225 -12.26 16.32 -7.89
N SER A 226 -11.73 15.11 -8.04
CA SER A 226 -10.48 14.87 -8.77
C SER A 226 -10.62 13.74 -9.79
N ILE A 227 -9.90 13.86 -10.90
CA ILE A 227 -9.89 12.88 -11.99
C ILE A 227 -9.37 11.51 -11.49
N ASP A 228 -8.26 11.51 -10.77
CA ASP A 228 -7.70 10.27 -10.19
C ASP A 228 -8.63 9.65 -9.13
N GLY A 229 -9.32 10.50 -8.38
CA GLY A 229 -10.30 10.06 -7.41
C GLY A 229 -11.49 9.35 -8.03
N ALA A 230 -11.98 9.83 -9.16
CA ALA A 230 -13.08 9.18 -9.89
C ALA A 230 -12.67 7.78 -10.40
N LEU A 231 -11.41 7.62 -10.83
CA LEU A 231 -10.86 6.31 -11.18
C LEU A 231 -10.85 5.36 -9.96
N MET A 232 -10.47 5.86 -8.77
CA MET A 232 -10.46 5.08 -7.53
C MET A 232 -11.87 4.71 -7.06
N LEU A 233 -12.82 5.64 -7.16
CA LEU A 233 -14.19 5.43 -6.70
C LEU A 233 -14.97 4.47 -7.60
N SER A 234 -14.87 4.64 -8.92
CA SER A 234 -15.75 3.96 -9.87
C SER A 234 -15.02 3.17 -10.95
N GLY A 235 -13.92 3.72 -11.50
CA GLY A 235 -13.26 3.13 -12.65
C GLY A 235 -12.67 1.74 -12.39
N ARG A 236 -12.09 1.51 -11.21
CA ARG A 236 -11.54 0.19 -10.85
C ARG A 236 -12.64 -0.86 -10.70
N ARG A 237 -13.76 -0.48 -10.10
CA ARG A 237 -14.94 -1.35 -9.94
C ARG A 237 -15.56 -1.68 -11.31
N PHE A 238 -15.65 -0.71 -12.21
CA PHE A 238 -16.10 -0.95 -13.57
C PHE A 238 -15.25 -2.01 -14.28
N LEU A 239 -13.91 -1.90 -14.21
CA LEU A 239 -13.02 -2.87 -14.86
C LEU A 239 -13.11 -4.29 -14.25
N ALA A 240 -13.66 -4.41 -13.06
CA ALA A 240 -13.91 -5.68 -12.37
C ALA A 240 -15.38 -6.14 -12.48
N GLY A 241 -16.14 -5.62 -13.44
CA GLY A 241 -17.55 -6.04 -13.66
C GLY A 241 -18.49 -5.64 -12.52
N GLY A 242 -18.13 -4.62 -11.75
CA GLY A 242 -18.93 -4.17 -10.61
C GLY A 242 -18.56 -4.84 -9.27
N ASP A 243 -17.56 -5.70 -9.23
CA ASP A 243 -17.13 -6.39 -8.01
C ASP A 243 -16.80 -5.39 -6.89
N SER A 244 -17.45 -5.56 -5.74
CA SER A 244 -17.36 -4.66 -4.59
C SER A 244 -15.97 -4.57 -3.96
N ARG A 245 -15.11 -5.55 -4.19
CA ARG A 245 -13.71 -5.59 -3.71
C ARG A 245 -12.78 -4.65 -4.47
N PHE A 246 -13.25 -4.05 -5.58
CA PHE A 246 -12.50 -3.10 -6.39
C PHE A 246 -13.07 -1.69 -6.26
N GLY A 247 -12.21 -0.71 -6.11
CA GLY A 247 -12.62 0.66 -5.86
C GLY A 247 -13.16 0.89 -4.46
N LEU A 248 -13.78 2.04 -4.25
CA LEU A 248 -14.41 2.39 -2.98
C LEU A 248 -15.95 2.41 -3.14
N PRO A 249 -16.72 2.04 -2.11
CA PRO A 249 -18.18 2.19 -2.14
C PRO A 249 -18.58 3.67 -2.13
N LEU A 250 -19.87 3.96 -2.19
CA LEU A 250 -20.36 5.30 -1.86
C LEU A 250 -20.10 5.59 -0.37
N PHE A 251 -19.80 6.85 -0.04
CA PHE A 251 -19.53 7.22 1.36
C PHE A 251 -20.71 6.88 2.29
N ASP A 252 -21.94 7.03 1.81
CA ASP A 252 -23.16 6.68 2.55
C ASP A 252 -23.30 5.18 2.83
N GLU A 253 -22.66 4.32 2.05
CA GLU A 253 -22.57 2.89 2.31
C GLU A 253 -21.46 2.59 3.31
N LEU A 254 -20.29 3.21 3.14
CA LEU A 254 -19.15 3.03 4.04
C LEU A 254 -19.49 3.44 5.48
N LYS A 255 -20.18 4.56 5.68
CA LYS A 255 -20.54 5.04 7.03
C LYS A 255 -21.63 4.21 7.75
N LYS A 256 -22.30 3.26 7.08
CA LYS A 256 -23.22 2.32 7.72
C LYS A 256 -22.51 1.18 8.43
N MET A 257 -21.26 0.90 8.07
CA MET A 257 -20.46 -0.13 8.75
C MET A 257 -20.15 0.30 10.17
N THR A 258 -20.13 -0.65 11.08
CA THR A 258 -19.92 -0.42 12.51
C THR A 258 -18.54 -0.87 12.97
N LEU A 259 -18.14 -0.46 14.16
CA LEU A 259 -16.92 -0.99 14.80
C LEU A 259 -17.01 -2.50 15.03
N GLU A 260 -18.23 -3.03 15.28
CA GLU A 260 -18.46 -4.47 15.45
C GLU A 260 -18.30 -5.24 14.12
N ASP A 261 -18.66 -4.65 12.99
CA ASP A 261 -18.38 -5.26 11.67
C ASP A 261 -16.88 -5.45 11.45
N ILE A 262 -16.08 -4.43 11.80
CA ILE A 262 -14.62 -4.48 11.73
C ILE A 262 -14.08 -5.59 12.63
N ARG A 263 -14.51 -5.58 13.90
CA ARG A 263 -14.06 -6.54 14.90
C ARG A 263 -14.40 -7.97 14.50
N SER A 264 -15.65 -8.21 14.11
CA SER A 264 -16.12 -9.55 13.71
C SER A 264 -15.35 -10.12 12.51
N TRP A 265 -14.94 -9.25 11.57
CA TRP A 265 -14.20 -9.67 10.38
C TRP A 265 -12.72 -9.96 10.67
N ILE A 266 -12.09 -9.20 11.57
CA ILE A 266 -10.64 -9.27 11.82
C ILE A 266 -10.29 -10.22 12.96
N ASP A 267 -11.09 -10.29 14.04
CA ASP A 267 -10.74 -10.99 15.27
C ASP A 267 -10.43 -12.48 15.07
N SER A 268 -11.25 -13.17 14.29
CA SER A 268 -11.06 -14.62 14.10
C SER A 268 -9.77 -14.94 13.32
N PRO A 269 -9.49 -14.32 12.16
CA PRO A 269 -8.20 -14.49 11.49
C PRO A 269 -7.00 -14.06 12.34
N LEU A 270 -7.13 -12.98 13.09
CA LEU A 270 -6.06 -12.44 13.93
C LEU A 270 -5.72 -13.38 15.08
N LYS A 271 -6.71 -13.93 15.78
CA LYS A 271 -6.53 -14.78 16.96
C LYS A 271 -6.22 -16.23 16.63
N HIS A 272 -6.79 -16.78 15.56
CA HIS A 272 -6.77 -18.21 15.27
C HIS A 272 -6.16 -18.56 13.91
N GLY A 273 -6.01 -17.58 13.01
CA GLY A 273 -5.45 -17.79 11.67
C GLY A 273 -3.98 -18.23 11.75
N ARG A 274 -3.57 -19.09 10.82
CA ARG A 274 -2.17 -19.47 10.67
C ARG A 274 -1.32 -18.23 10.41
N LEU A 275 -0.19 -18.11 11.11
CA LEU A 275 0.76 -17.02 10.91
C LEU A 275 1.93 -17.48 10.07
N GLU A 276 2.26 -16.71 9.05
CA GLU A 276 3.53 -16.78 8.34
C GLU A 276 4.33 -15.51 8.62
N VAL A 277 5.43 -15.68 9.36
CA VAL A 277 6.33 -14.59 9.78
C VAL A 277 7.51 -14.58 8.82
N SER A 278 7.75 -13.48 8.17
CA SER A 278 8.92 -13.27 7.32
C SER A 278 9.80 -12.17 7.91
N VAL A 279 11.11 -12.43 8.02
CA VAL A 279 12.09 -11.49 8.57
C VAL A 279 13.26 -11.34 7.60
N VAL A 280 13.58 -10.10 7.25
CA VAL A 280 14.69 -9.78 6.34
C VAL A 280 15.47 -8.60 6.91
N GLY A 281 16.81 -8.68 6.89
CA GLY A 281 17.67 -7.58 7.32
C GLY A 281 18.94 -8.02 8.02
N ASP A 282 19.49 -7.08 8.79
CA ASP A 282 20.76 -7.23 9.50
C ASP A 282 20.51 -7.64 10.97
N PHE A 283 20.68 -8.92 11.27
CA PHE A 283 20.46 -9.48 12.61
C PHE A 283 21.15 -10.83 12.77
N ASP A 284 21.28 -11.31 14.01
CA ASP A 284 21.69 -12.68 14.29
C ASP A 284 20.54 -13.67 14.11
N ILE A 285 20.76 -14.77 13.37
CA ILE A 285 19.73 -15.73 13.01
C ILE A 285 19.22 -16.51 14.23
N ASP A 286 20.11 -16.95 15.11
CA ASP A 286 19.72 -17.79 16.26
C ASP A 286 19.02 -16.92 17.31
N LEU A 287 19.47 -15.68 17.53
CA LEU A 287 18.76 -14.69 18.36
C LEU A 287 17.36 -14.41 17.81
N MET A 288 17.21 -14.25 16.48
CA MET A 288 15.92 -14.03 15.85
C MET A 288 14.98 -15.22 16.08
N ILE A 289 15.46 -16.44 15.90
CA ILE A 289 14.67 -17.66 16.15
C ILE A 289 14.23 -17.70 17.61
N ASP A 290 15.11 -17.35 18.55
CA ASP A 290 14.82 -17.33 19.97
C ASP A 290 13.72 -16.33 20.34
N ILE A 291 13.81 -15.11 19.82
CA ILE A 291 12.81 -14.05 20.02
C ILE A 291 11.45 -14.45 19.43
N VAL A 292 11.44 -14.97 18.21
CA VAL A 292 10.18 -15.43 17.58
C VAL A 292 9.58 -16.61 18.33
N SER A 293 10.41 -17.52 18.81
CA SER A 293 9.96 -18.65 19.67
C SER A 293 9.29 -18.15 20.95
N LYS A 294 9.85 -17.11 21.59
CA LYS A 294 9.31 -16.49 22.80
C LYS A 294 7.96 -15.82 22.54
N TYR A 295 7.84 -14.96 21.55
CA TYR A 295 6.65 -14.10 21.39
C TYR A 295 5.59 -14.71 20.48
N LEU A 296 5.96 -15.36 19.37
CA LEU A 296 4.99 -15.85 18.39
C LEU A 296 4.85 -17.38 18.42
N GLY A 297 5.93 -18.10 18.71
CA GLY A 297 5.89 -19.55 18.90
C GLY A 297 5.12 -19.99 20.14
N SER A 298 5.04 -19.13 21.17
CA SER A 298 4.30 -19.36 22.43
C SER A 298 2.79 -19.09 22.32
N LEU A 299 2.33 -18.46 21.23
CA LEU A 299 0.90 -18.19 21.03
C LEU A 299 0.09 -19.49 21.03
N PRO A 300 -1.21 -19.44 21.39
CA PRO A 300 -2.11 -20.58 21.26
C PRO A 300 -2.07 -21.21 19.88
N ALA A 301 -2.44 -22.49 19.78
CA ALA A 301 -2.42 -23.23 18.53
C ALA A 301 -3.19 -22.49 17.41
N ARG A 302 -2.52 -22.31 16.28
CA ARG A 302 -3.02 -21.63 15.10
C ARG A 302 -3.44 -22.64 14.05
N ARG A 303 -4.71 -22.66 13.74
CA ARG A 303 -5.25 -23.58 12.73
C ARG A 303 -5.03 -23.03 11.33
N GLY A 304 -4.92 -23.92 10.34
CA GLY A 304 -4.93 -23.49 8.95
C GLY A 304 -6.21 -22.69 8.66
N PHE A 305 -6.08 -21.52 8.06
CA PHE A 305 -7.22 -20.75 7.59
C PHE A 305 -7.70 -21.38 6.29
N GLU A 306 -8.91 -21.92 6.27
CA GLU A 306 -9.56 -22.22 4.99
C GLU A 306 -9.79 -20.88 4.29
N ARG A 307 -9.16 -20.71 3.12
CA ARG A 307 -9.46 -19.56 2.28
C ARG A 307 -10.94 -19.54 2.02
N SER A 308 -11.59 -18.48 2.40
CA SER A 308 -12.97 -18.24 1.96
C SER A 308 -12.98 -18.29 0.44
N LYS A 309 -13.47 -19.40 -0.10
CA LYS A 309 -13.69 -19.57 -1.52
C LYS A 309 -14.97 -18.81 -1.85
N ARG A 310 -14.85 -17.49 -2.07
CA ARG A 310 -15.92 -16.80 -2.78
C ARG A 310 -15.99 -17.40 -4.17
N SER A 311 -17.18 -17.82 -4.56
CA SER A 311 -17.46 -18.41 -5.88
C SER A 311 -17.48 -17.37 -6.99
N ASP A 312 -17.67 -16.10 -6.62
CA ASP A 312 -17.76 -14.97 -7.54
C ASP A 312 -16.35 -14.40 -7.83
N LEU A 313 -15.94 -14.52 -9.06
CA LEU A 313 -14.72 -13.91 -9.60
C LEU A 313 -15.05 -12.58 -10.27
N PRO A 314 -14.14 -11.60 -10.23
CA PRO A 314 -14.32 -10.37 -10.99
C PRO A 314 -14.34 -10.68 -12.49
N GLU A 315 -15.24 -10.02 -13.22
CA GLU A 315 -15.37 -10.15 -14.66
C GLU A 315 -14.93 -8.88 -15.38
N PHE A 316 -14.08 -9.03 -16.40
CA PHE A 316 -13.67 -7.89 -17.19
C PHE A 316 -14.82 -7.42 -18.13
N PRO A 317 -15.19 -6.12 -18.16
CA PRO A 317 -16.30 -5.59 -18.96
C PRO A 317 -15.89 -5.42 -20.44
N ALA A 318 -15.73 -6.53 -21.16
CA ALA A 318 -15.30 -6.52 -22.55
C ALA A 318 -16.21 -5.66 -23.43
N ALA A 319 -15.62 -4.86 -24.32
CA ALA A 319 -16.29 -3.96 -25.26
C ALA A 319 -17.21 -2.90 -24.62
N GLN A 320 -17.05 -2.64 -23.31
CA GLN A 320 -17.86 -1.62 -22.63
C GLN A 320 -17.13 -0.28 -22.53
N PHE A 321 -17.92 0.78 -22.36
CA PHE A 321 -17.47 2.14 -22.26
C PHE A 321 -18.05 2.83 -21.01
N LEU A 322 -17.20 3.55 -20.25
CA LEU A 322 -17.60 4.31 -19.09
C LEU A 322 -17.12 5.77 -19.23
N THR A 323 -18.05 6.72 -19.12
CA THR A 323 -17.70 8.14 -18.95
C THR A 323 -18.00 8.56 -17.53
N ILE A 324 -17.03 9.24 -16.89
CA ILE A 324 -17.20 9.84 -15.58
C ILE A 324 -16.95 11.35 -15.68
N GLU A 325 -17.93 12.11 -15.27
CA GLU A 325 -17.82 13.57 -15.19
C GLU A 325 -17.53 14.00 -13.76
N VAL A 326 -16.50 14.83 -13.58
CA VAL A 326 -16.00 15.24 -12.26
C VAL A 326 -16.20 16.74 -12.06
N PRO A 327 -16.78 17.21 -10.95
CA PRO A 327 -16.98 18.62 -10.65
C PRO A 327 -15.65 19.29 -10.24
N THR A 328 -14.76 19.49 -11.21
CA THR A 328 -13.44 20.11 -10.99
C THR A 328 -13.23 21.29 -11.92
N LYS A 329 -12.42 22.28 -11.47
CA LYS A 329 -11.98 23.41 -12.31
C LYS A 329 -10.69 23.11 -13.06
N ILE A 330 -10.04 22.00 -12.77
CA ILE A 330 -8.79 21.59 -13.41
C ILE A 330 -9.11 21.05 -14.79
N ASN A 331 -8.57 21.70 -15.84
CA ASN A 331 -8.78 21.29 -17.22
C ASN A 331 -7.88 20.10 -17.58
N LYS A 332 -8.12 18.96 -16.95
CA LYS A 332 -7.46 17.68 -17.22
C LYS A 332 -8.48 16.57 -17.30
N GLY A 333 -8.23 15.58 -18.15
CA GLY A 333 -8.97 14.32 -18.21
C GLY A 333 -8.03 13.13 -18.22
N ILE A 334 -8.60 11.93 -18.14
CA ILE A 334 -7.92 10.66 -18.34
C ILE A 334 -8.69 9.86 -19.37
N VAL A 335 -7.98 9.26 -20.31
CA VAL A 335 -8.47 8.17 -21.16
C VAL A 335 -7.73 6.90 -20.78
N ILE A 336 -8.48 5.84 -20.53
CA ILE A 336 -7.95 4.50 -20.29
C ILE A 336 -8.58 3.56 -21.32
N VAL A 337 -7.74 2.86 -22.08
CA VAL A 337 -8.13 1.69 -22.87
C VAL A 337 -7.52 0.48 -22.19
N ALA A 338 -8.37 -0.35 -21.62
CA ALA A 338 -7.98 -1.52 -20.85
C ALA A 338 -8.30 -2.80 -21.63
N TYR A 339 -7.47 -3.80 -21.47
CA TYR A 339 -7.64 -5.13 -22.08
C TYR A 339 -7.66 -6.20 -20.99
N PRO A 340 -8.47 -7.27 -21.15
CA PRO A 340 -8.42 -8.39 -20.21
C PRO A 340 -7.04 -9.05 -20.28
N SER A 341 -6.43 -9.24 -19.13
CA SER A 341 -5.27 -10.09 -18.96
C SER A 341 -5.59 -11.19 -17.95
N GLU A 342 -4.59 -11.90 -17.46
CA GLU A 342 -4.80 -13.02 -16.56
C GLU A 342 -4.07 -12.78 -15.23
N ASP A 343 -4.22 -13.73 -14.29
CA ASP A 343 -3.60 -13.68 -12.97
C ASP A 343 -2.06 -13.76 -13.00
N LEU A 344 -1.45 -13.65 -11.82
CA LEU A 344 0.00 -13.66 -11.65
C LEU A 344 0.64 -15.04 -11.77
N TRP A 345 -0.14 -16.13 -11.70
CA TRP A 345 0.41 -17.47 -11.43
C TRP A 345 1.17 -18.10 -12.59
N ASP A 346 0.97 -17.65 -13.81
CA ASP A 346 1.93 -17.84 -14.91
C ASP A 346 2.90 -16.66 -14.94
N ILE A 347 4.02 -16.83 -14.22
CA ILE A 347 5.01 -15.76 -14.05
C ILE A 347 5.71 -15.40 -15.36
N ASN A 348 5.89 -16.37 -16.25
CA ASN A 348 6.54 -16.13 -17.54
C ASN A 348 5.68 -15.25 -18.43
N ARG A 349 4.38 -15.53 -18.51
CA ARG A 349 3.40 -14.66 -19.16
C ARG A 349 3.37 -13.27 -18.55
N SER A 350 3.30 -13.17 -17.22
CA SER A 350 3.23 -11.90 -16.51
C SER A 350 4.45 -11.01 -16.76
N ARG A 351 5.65 -11.57 -16.79
CA ARG A 351 6.90 -10.87 -17.10
C ARG A 351 6.91 -10.35 -18.53
N ARG A 352 6.52 -11.17 -19.50
CA ARG A 352 6.45 -10.79 -20.91
C ARG A 352 5.39 -9.72 -21.16
N LEU A 353 4.24 -9.80 -20.51
CA LEU A 353 3.21 -8.74 -20.56
C LEU A 353 3.71 -7.44 -19.93
N SER A 354 4.55 -7.50 -18.90
CA SER A 354 5.19 -6.30 -18.35
C SER A 354 6.14 -5.66 -19.35
N VAL A 355 6.92 -6.46 -20.09
CA VAL A 355 7.81 -5.95 -21.17
C VAL A 355 6.98 -5.39 -22.33
N LEU A 356 5.89 -6.03 -22.71
CA LEU A 356 4.95 -5.51 -23.71
C LEU A 356 4.40 -4.15 -23.27
N ALA A 357 4.06 -3.99 -21.98
CA ALA A 357 3.57 -2.73 -21.45
C ALA A 357 4.61 -1.58 -21.54
N GLU A 358 5.88 -1.87 -21.32
CA GLU A 358 6.96 -0.89 -21.53
C GLU A 358 7.05 -0.46 -23.02
N ILE A 359 6.97 -1.41 -23.96
CA ILE A 359 6.98 -1.13 -25.39
C ILE A 359 5.75 -0.30 -25.79
N VAL A 360 4.57 -0.65 -25.29
CA VAL A 360 3.35 0.15 -25.51
C VAL A 360 3.53 1.56 -24.93
N SER A 361 4.10 1.69 -23.73
CA SER A 361 4.39 2.99 -23.11
C SER A 361 5.29 3.87 -23.99
N ASP A 362 6.34 3.26 -24.57
CA ASP A 362 7.23 3.98 -25.49
C ASP A 362 6.50 4.46 -26.73
N ARG A 363 5.71 3.58 -27.38
CA ARG A 363 4.91 3.98 -28.56
C ARG A 363 3.86 5.03 -28.23
N LEU A 364 3.22 4.97 -27.05
CA LEU A 364 2.29 6.00 -26.58
C LEU A 364 3.00 7.34 -26.43
N ARG A 365 4.20 7.35 -25.83
CA ARG A 365 5.00 8.56 -25.65
C ARG A 365 5.40 9.17 -27.01
N GLU A 366 5.97 8.37 -27.90
CA GLU A 366 6.42 8.83 -29.22
C GLU A 366 5.28 9.35 -30.09
N ASN A 367 4.14 8.63 -30.16
CA ASN A 367 3.07 8.97 -31.08
C ASN A 367 2.09 10.01 -30.54
N ILE A 368 1.81 10.01 -29.24
CA ILE A 368 0.79 10.89 -28.66
C ILE A 368 1.42 12.13 -28.04
N ARG A 369 2.47 11.97 -27.24
CA ARG A 369 3.10 13.11 -26.58
C ARG A 369 3.99 13.92 -27.52
N GLU A 370 4.92 13.27 -28.22
CA GLU A 370 5.93 13.97 -29.02
C GLU A 370 5.39 14.45 -30.36
N LYS A 371 4.60 13.64 -31.08
CA LYS A 371 4.08 14.01 -32.41
C LYS A 371 2.83 14.88 -32.34
N LEU A 372 1.94 14.63 -31.38
CA LEU A 372 0.66 15.36 -31.30
C LEU A 372 0.66 16.48 -30.28
N GLY A 373 1.59 16.46 -29.29
CA GLY A 373 1.60 17.42 -28.18
C GLY A 373 0.34 17.39 -27.32
N ALA A 374 -0.44 16.32 -27.43
CA ALA A 374 -1.84 16.27 -27.00
C ALA A 374 -2.01 15.76 -25.56
N VAL A 375 -0.93 15.36 -24.87
CA VAL A 375 -1.02 14.72 -23.55
C VAL A 375 0.05 15.21 -22.61
N TYR A 376 -0.27 15.20 -21.31
CA TYR A 376 0.69 15.46 -20.23
C TYR A 376 1.57 14.24 -19.96
N SER A 377 0.98 13.06 -19.95
CA SER A 377 1.69 11.79 -19.81
C SER A 377 0.86 10.66 -20.39
N ALA A 378 1.53 9.66 -20.98
CA ALA A 378 0.91 8.44 -21.47
C ALA A 378 1.80 7.25 -21.13
N PHE A 379 1.19 6.16 -20.67
CA PHE A 379 1.89 4.94 -20.27
C PHE A 379 0.96 3.73 -20.28
N ALA A 380 1.55 2.55 -20.27
CA ALA A 380 0.85 1.28 -20.13
C ALA A 380 1.46 0.43 -19.00
N PHE A 381 0.69 -0.45 -18.42
CA PHE A 381 1.17 -1.43 -17.44
C PHE A 381 0.24 -2.65 -17.42
N ASN A 382 0.83 -3.80 -17.10
CA ASN A 382 0.06 -5.02 -16.82
C ASN A 382 -0.18 -5.15 -15.32
N SER A 383 -1.41 -5.46 -14.92
CA SER A 383 -1.83 -5.63 -13.53
C SER A 383 -2.45 -7.01 -13.31
N PRO A 384 -1.61 -8.08 -13.29
CA PRO A 384 -2.09 -9.42 -12.98
C PRO A 384 -2.51 -9.49 -11.52
N ARG A 385 -3.62 -10.15 -11.23
CA ARG A 385 -4.09 -10.28 -9.85
C ARG A 385 -3.60 -11.56 -9.20
N ARG A 386 -3.37 -11.47 -7.90
CA ARG A 386 -2.88 -12.58 -7.10
C ARG A 386 -4.01 -13.39 -6.47
N ALA A 387 -5.01 -12.69 -5.94
CA ALA A 387 -6.13 -13.28 -5.22
C ALA A 387 -7.24 -13.81 -6.13
N TYR A 388 -7.29 -13.39 -7.39
CA TYR A 388 -8.40 -13.66 -8.30
C TYR A 388 -7.93 -14.49 -9.50
N PRO A 389 -8.14 -15.82 -9.48
CA PRO A 389 -7.73 -16.72 -10.57
C PRO A 389 -8.30 -16.28 -11.93
N GLY A 390 -7.44 -16.27 -12.95
CA GLY A 390 -7.81 -15.90 -14.32
C GLY A 390 -8.06 -14.39 -14.53
N TYR A 391 -7.96 -13.55 -13.49
CA TYR A 391 -8.25 -12.12 -13.62
C TYR A 391 -6.98 -11.26 -13.56
N GLY A 392 -6.90 -10.35 -14.51
CA GLY A 392 -5.91 -9.30 -14.62
C GLY A 392 -6.33 -8.26 -15.64
N VAL A 393 -5.68 -7.13 -15.66
CA VAL A 393 -5.98 -6.03 -16.59
C VAL A 393 -4.68 -5.45 -17.14
N PHE A 394 -4.62 -5.33 -18.46
CA PHE A 394 -3.58 -4.58 -19.14
C PHE A 394 -4.11 -3.18 -19.44
N TYR A 395 -3.45 -2.16 -18.91
CA TYR A 395 -3.86 -0.76 -19.02
C TYR A 395 -3.01 -0.02 -20.04
N SER A 396 -3.67 0.80 -20.88
CA SER A 396 -3.05 1.87 -21.65
C SER A 396 -3.77 3.17 -21.30
N MET A 397 -3.08 4.16 -20.73
CA MET A 397 -3.72 5.34 -20.20
C MET A 397 -2.97 6.62 -20.54
N ALA A 398 -3.70 7.72 -20.67
CA ALA A 398 -3.15 9.02 -20.93
C ALA A 398 -3.90 10.12 -20.17
N TYR A 399 -3.14 11.06 -19.59
CA TYR A 399 -3.67 12.31 -19.05
C TYR A 399 -3.72 13.35 -20.17
N ILE A 400 -4.88 13.92 -20.39
CA ILE A 400 -5.21 14.65 -21.60
C ILE A 400 -5.86 16.02 -21.33
N ASP A 401 -5.90 16.87 -22.34
CA ASP A 401 -6.93 17.91 -22.46
C ASP A 401 -8.30 17.22 -22.72
N PRO A 402 -9.35 17.52 -21.96
CA PRO A 402 -10.64 16.85 -22.07
C PRO A 402 -11.25 16.84 -23.47
N GLY A 403 -11.03 17.92 -24.24
CA GLY A 403 -11.51 18.03 -25.62
C GLY A 403 -10.88 17.03 -26.60
N GLN A 404 -9.78 16.36 -26.19
CA GLN A 404 -9.05 15.43 -27.07
C GLN A 404 -9.36 13.95 -26.76
N ALA A 405 -10.30 13.66 -25.86
CA ALA A 405 -10.55 12.29 -25.39
C ALA A 405 -10.76 11.27 -26.52
N GLY A 406 -11.62 11.59 -27.50
CA GLY A 406 -11.88 10.67 -28.62
C GLY A 406 -10.68 10.47 -29.55
N LEU A 407 -9.88 11.53 -29.77
CA LEU A 407 -8.64 11.42 -30.55
C LEU A 407 -7.65 10.48 -29.84
N ILE A 408 -7.44 10.67 -28.54
CA ILE A 408 -6.47 9.88 -27.77
C ILE A 408 -6.91 8.43 -27.62
N GLU A 409 -8.19 8.18 -27.37
CA GLU A 409 -8.75 6.81 -27.40
C GLU A 409 -8.45 6.11 -28.73
N SER A 410 -8.73 6.77 -29.84
CA SER A 410 -8.47 6.25 -31.18
C SER A 410 -6.98 5.96 -31.41
N GLN A 411 -6.09 6.84 -30.96
CA GLN A 411 -4.63 6.64 -31.07
C GLN A 411 -4.14 5.48 -30.23
N ILE A 412 -4.62 5.33 -29.00
CA ILE A 412 -4.28 4.18 -28.13
C ILE A 412 -4.71 2.87 -28.83
N LYS A 413 -5.95 2.80 -29.33
CA LYS A 413 -6.47 1.62 -30.05
C LYS A 413 -5.71 1.35 -31.34
N LYS A 414 -5.27 2.39 -32.05
CA LYS A 414 -4.44 2.27 -33.26
C LYS A 414 -3.08 1.67 -32.95
N ILE A 415 -2.40 2.14 -31.88
CA ILE A 415 -1.12 1.60 -31.43
C ILE A 415 -1.27 0.12 -31.04
N ALA A 416 -2.30 -0.22 -30.27
CA ALA A 416 -2.58 -1.60 -29.88
C ALA A 416 -2.82 -2.50 -31.10
N SER A 417 -3.63 -2.03 -32.08
CA SER A 417 -3.89 -2.73 -33.33
C SER A 417 -2.63 -2.93 -34.16
N ASP A 418 -1.76 -1.92 -34.23
CA ASP A 418 -0.50 -2.01 -34.97
C ASP A 418 0.44 -3.06 -34.34
N ILE A 419 0.63 -3.03 -33.01
CA ILE A 419 1.45 -4.01 -32.30
C ILE A 419 0.84 -5.41 -32.45
N SER A 420 -0.48 -5.54 -32.34
CA SER A 420 -1.18 -6.83 -32.47
C SER A 420 -1.01 -7.46 -33.86
N LYS A 421 -0.95 -6.63 -34.92
CA LYS A 421 -0.82 -7.09 -36.32
C LYS A 421 0.64 -7.30 -36.73
N ASN A 422 1.50 -6.35 -36.42
CA ASN A 422 2.85 -6.26 -36.95
C ASN A 422 3.91 -6.75 -35.94
N GLY A 423 3.51 -6.98 -34.67
CA GLY A 423 4.41 -7.35 -33.62
C GLY A 423 5.25 -6.21 -33.09
N VAL A 424 6.29 -6.55 -32.36
CA VAL A 424 7.32 -5.65 -31.83
C VAL A 424 8.64 -5.88 -32.56
N THR A 425 9.49 -4.87 -32.59
CA THR A 425 10.82 -4.95 -33.19
C THR A 425 11.87 -5.37 -32.17
N GLN A 426 13.01 -5.88 -32.65
CA GLN A 426 14.17 -6.22 -31.80
C GLN A 426 14.71 -5.00 -31.06
N GLU A 427 14.64 -3.82 -31.67
CA GLU A 427 15.11 -2.59 -31.06
C GLU A 427 14.21 -2.10 -29.93
N GLU A 428 12.89 -2.18 -30.10
CA GLU A 428 11.92 -1.88 -29.05
C GLU A 428 12.08 -2.82 -27.86
N LEU A 429 12.22 -4.11 -28.12
CA LEU A 429 12.48 -5.10 -27.07
C LEU A 429 13.75 -4.76 -26.30
N LYS A 430 14.86 -4.45 -27.00
CA LYS A 430 16.12 -4.08 -26.35
C LYS A 430 15.99 -2.80 -25.51
N ARG A 431 15.26 -1.79 -26.01
CA ARG A 431 14.98 -0.55 -25.25
C ARG A 431 14.19 -0.82 -23.97
N ALA A 432 13.18 -1.68 -24.02
CA ALA A 432 12.37 -2.04 -22.86
C ALA A 432 13.14 -2.91 -21.85
N LEU A 433 13.91 -3.89 -22.33
CA LEU A 433 14.61 -4.83 -21.44
C LEU A 433 15.79 -4.20 -20.69
N LYS A 434 16.53 -3.27 -21.29
CA LYS A 434 17.74 -2.71 -20.68
C LYS A 434 17.48 -2.03 -19.33
N PRO A 435 16.53 -1.07 -19.20
CA PRO A 435 16.18 -0.45 -17.91
C PRO A 435 15.53 -1.47 -16.96
N THR A 436 14.70 -2.38 -17.49
CA THR A 436 14.02 -3.41 -16.68
C THR A 436 15.04 -4.32 -15.98
N LEU A 437 16.05 -4.81 -16.70
CA LEU A 437 17.11 -5.65 -16.12
C LEU A 437 17.95 -4.88 -15.08
N THR A 438 18.20 -3.59 -15.30
CA THR A 438 18.88 -2.75 -14.30
C THR A 438 18.04 -2.62 -13.03
N SER A 439 16.76 -2.28 -13.16
CA SER A 439 15.84 -2.18 -12.01
C SER A 439 15.70 -3.50 -11.25
N ILE A 440 15.69 -4.64 -11.96
CA ILE A 440 15.65 -5.97 -11.30
C ILE A 440 16.90 -6.20 -10.48
N LYS A 441 18.11 -5.88 -11.01
CA LYS A 441 19.35 -6.02 -10.25
C LYS A 441 19.37 -5.17 -9.00
N GLU A 442 18.88 -3.94 -9.07
CA GLU A 442 18.76 -3.06 -7.91
C GLU A 442 17.72 -3.58 -6.89
N MET A 443 16.59 -4.11 -7.40
CA MET A 443 15.52 -4.67 -6.56
C MET A 443 16.02 -5.90 -5.77
N LEU A 444 16.81 -6.76 -6.37
CA LEU A 444 17.40 -7.94 -5.71
C LEU A 444 18.29 -7.59 -4.51
N GLY A 445 18.83 -6.37 -4.47
CA GLY A 445 19.61 -5.81 -3.35
C GLY A 445 18.75 -5.07 -2.30
N LYS A 446 17.41 -5.21 -2.32
CA LYS A 446 16.52 -4.52 -1.37
C LYS A 446 15.81 -5.50 -0.44
N ASN A 447 15.86 -5.24 0.87
CA ASN A 447 15.17 -6.05 1.88
C ASN A 447 13.66 -6.15 1.61
N SER A 448 13.02 -5.09 1.10
CA SER A 448 11.59 -5.07 0.79
C SER A 448 11.17 -6.07 -0.29
N TYR A 449 12.01 -6.31 -1.31
CA TYR A 449 11.75 -7.32 -2.33
C TYR A 449 11.71 -8.73 -1.72
N TRP A 450 12.72 -9.08 -0.93
CA TRP A 450 12.79 -10.39 -0.29
C TRP A 450 11.66 -10.59 0.71
N LEU A 451 11.33 -9.57 1.49
CA LEU A 451 10.25 -9.63 2.46
C LEU A 451 8.88 -9.82 1.79
N GLY A 452 8.50 -8.88 0.91
CA GLY A 452 7.12 -8.80 0.39
C GLY A 452 6.86 -9.70 -0.82
N THR A 453 7.87 -9.89 -1.70
CA THR A 453 7.68 -10.62 -2.96
C THR A 453 8.11 -12.09 -2.86
N VAL A 454 9.18 -12.39 -2.12
CA VAL A 454 9.76 -13.74 -2.10
C VAL A 454 9.31 -14.53 -0.89
N LEU A 455 9.40 -13.97 0.32
CA LEU A 455 9.12 -14.71 1.56
C LEU A 455 7.66 -14.65 1.97
N SER A 456 7.01 -13.50 1.82
CA SER A 456 5.60 -13.34 2.22
C SER A 456 4.71 -14.37 1.53
N GLN A 457 4.00 -15.19 2.30
CA GLN A 457 3.13 -16.27 1.85
C GLN A 457 3.85 -17.37 1.03
N SER A 458 5.18 -17.52 1.18
CA SER A 458 5.94 -18.57 0.50
C SER A 458 5.54 -19.99 0.95
N LEU A 459 4.89 -20.12 2.08
CA LEU A 459 4.28 -21.36 2.55
C LEU A 459 3.08 -21.77 1.66
N ILE A 460 2.28 -20.77 1.26
CA ILE A 460 1.09 -20.98 0.41
C ILE A 460 1.49 -21.02 -1.07
N TYR A 461 2.47 -20.21 -1.43
CA TYR A 461 2.95 -20.04 -2.80
C TYR A 461 4.46 -20.32 -2.91
N PRO A 462 4.89 -21.58 -2.74
CA PRO A 462 6.31 -21.94 -2.72
C PRO A 462 7.03 -21.65 -4.05
N GLN A 463 6.29 -21.54 -5.17
CA GLN A 463 6.84 -21.17 -6.47
C GLN A 463 7.49 -19.77 -6.48
N GLN A 464 7.17 -18.88 -5.54
CA GLN A 464 7.81 -17.56 -5.41
C GLN A 464 9.32 -17.68 -5.18
N LEU A 465 9.74 -18.69 -4.44
CA LEU A 465 11.16 -18.97 -4.24
C LEU A 465 11.86 -19.32 -5.56
N GLN A 466 11.19 -20.10 -6.43
CA GLN A 466 11.71 -20.41 -7.75
C GLN A 466 11.73 -19.20 -8.67
N TRP A 467 10.71 -18.35 -8.60
CA TRP A 467 10.66 -17.12 -9.38
C TRP A 467 11.81 -16.17 -9.09
N SER A 468 12.24 -16.10 -7.83
CA SER A 468 13.38 -15.26 -7.45
C SER A 468 14.72 -15.77 -8.02
N ARG A 469 14.86 -17.09 -8.21
CA ARG A 469 16.06 -17.70 -8.82
C ARG A 469 16.19 -17.39 -10.31
N THR A 470 15.06 -17.38 -11.01
CA THR A 470 15.01 -17.33 -12.47
C THR A 470 14.79 -15.93 -13.03
N ILE A 471 14.48 -14.94 -12.20
CA ILE A 471 14.01 -13.64 -12.66
C ILE A 471 14.92 -12.97 -13.69
N LEU A 472 16.23 -12.89 -13.45
CA LEU A 472 17.18 -12.25 -14.37
C LEU A 472 17.33 -13.03 -15.68
N GLN A 473 17.44 -14.36 -15.58
CA GLN A 473 17.59 -15.22 -16.75
C GLN A 473 16.33 -15.20 -17.61
N ASP A 474 15.14 -15.27 -16.98
CA ASP A 474 13.86 -15.26 -17.69
C ASP A 474 13.65 -13.94 -18.43
N TYR A 475 13.90 -12.78 -17.79
CA TYR A 475 13.81 -11.49 -18.51
C TYR A 475 14.86 -11.37 -19.62
N ALA A 476 16.06 -11.87 -19.42
CA ALA A 476 17.11 -11.83 -20.44
C ALA A 476 16.83 -12.76 -21.65
N SER A 477 16.00 -13.78 -21.47
CA SER A 477 15.62 -14.73 -22.51
C SER A 477 14.39 -14.34 -23.32
N ILE A 478 13.68 -13.25 -22.93
CA ILE A 478 12.47 -12.81 -23.63
C ILE A 478 12.78 -12.46 -25.08
N SER A 479 11.97 -13.04 -25.99
CA SER A 479 12.12 -12.86 -27.44
C SER A 479 11.05 -11.97 -28.05
N VAL A 480 11.33 -11.47 -29.25
CA VAL A 480 10.37 -10.70 -30.07
C VAL A 480 9.12 -11.51 -30.35
N ASP A 481 9.28 -12.79 -30.70
CA ASP A 481 8.16 -13.68 -31.05
C ASP A 481 7.22 -13.90 -29.87
N GLU A 482 7.76 -14.10 -28.67
CA GLU A 482 6.95 -14.27 -27.47
C GLU A 482 6.12 -13.01 -27.16
N VAL A 483 6.75 -11.83 -27.18
CA VAL A 483 6.07 -10.55 -26.90
C VAL A 483 5.04 -10.24 -27.99
N SER A 484 5.38 -10.48 -29.28
CA SER A 484 4.45 -10.27 -30.40
C SER A 484 3.25 -11.21 -30.35
N SER A 485 3.46 -12.47 -29.96
CA SER A 485 2.38 -13.44 -29.77
C SER A 485 1.43 -13.04 -28.65
N LEU A 486 1.95 -12.53 -27.54
CA LEU A 486 1.13 -12.00 -26.45
C LEU A 486 0.41 -10.71 -26.85
N ALA A 487 1.03 -9.83 -27.61
CA ALA A 487 0.38 -8.63 -28.14
C ALA A 487 -0.83 -9.02 -29.02
N LYS A 488 -0.68 -10.00 -29.90
CA LYS A 488 -1.76 -10.52 -30.72
C LYS A 488 -2.89 -11.11 -29.90
N LYS A 489 -2.57 -11.80 -28.81
CA LYS A 489 -3.57 -12.43 -27.92
C LYS A 489 -4.33 -11.40 -27.07
N TYR A 490 -3.63 -10.43 -26.48
CA TYR A 490 -4.18 -9.58 -25.42
C TYR A 490 -4.58 -8.18 -25.88
N LEU A 491 -3.96 -7.61 -26.92
CA LEU A 491 -4.30 -6.27 -27.42
C LEU A 491 -5.40 -6.33 -28.50
N ASP A 492 -6.50 -6.99 -28.18
CA ASP A 492 -7.67 -7.12 -29.04
C ASP A 492 -8.68 -6.00 -28.77
N ASN A 493 -8.76 -5.03 -29.67
CA ASN A 493 -9.66 -3.89 -29.53
C ASN A 493 -11.15 -4.26 -29.45
N SER A 494 -11.55 -5.45 -29.94
CA SER A 494 -12.94 -5.92 -29.82
C SER A 494 -13.31 -6.27 -28.39
N LYS A 495 -12.31 -6.50 -27.52
CA LYS A 495 -12.48 -6.82 -26.11
C LYS A 495 -12.09 -5.65 -25.19
N ALA A 496 -11.63 -4.55 -25.75
CA ALA A 496 -11.17 -3.40 -24.97
C ALA A 496 -12.31 -2.73 -24.21
N ALA A 497 -12.09 -2.46 -22.93
CA ALA A 497 -12.94 -1.56 -22.15
C ALA A 497 -12.33 -0.15 -22.16
N THR A 498 -13.16 0.87 -22.33
CA THR A 498 -12.70 2.27 -22.34
C THR A 498 -13.29 3.02 -21.16
N ILE A 499 -12.43 3.79 -20.45
CA ILE A 499 -12.86 4.76 -19.44
C ILE A 499 -12.40 6.15 -19.88
N VAL A 500 -13.34 7.10 -19.89
CA VAL A 500 -13.05 8.53 -20.07
C VAL A 500 -13.48 9.26 -18.81
N ILE A 501 -12.54 9.93 -18.14
CA ILE A 501 -12.83 10.78 -17.00
C ILE A 501 -12.50 12.22 -17.39
N LYS A 502 -13.47 13.11 -17.29
CA LYS A 502 -13.33 14.52 -17.68
C LYS A 502 -14.02 15.45 -16.67
N PRO A 503 -13.65 16.73 -16.64
CA PRO A 503 -14.41 17.74 -15.92
C PRO A 503 -15.84 17.81 -16.45
N VAL A 504 -16.79 18.16 -15.57
CA VAL A 504 -18.16 18.55 -16.01
C VAL A 504 -18.03 19.75 -16.93
N ASP A 505 -18.66 19.68 -18.09
CA ASP A 505 -18.69 20.80 -19.03
C ASP A 505 -19.28 22.04 -18.33
N LYS A 506 -18.57 23.16 -18.38
CA LYS A 506 -19.11 24.43 -17.89
C LYS A 506 -20.25 24.82 -18.82
N LYS A 507 -21.49 24.72 -18.34
CA LYS A 507 -22.60 25.42 -18.96
C LYS A 507 -22.50 26.92 -18.77
#